data_ad7ca24a0b9c911c2917b7f13383edf2
#
_entry.id   ad7ca24a0b9c911c2917b7f13383edf2
#
_cell.length_a   1.000
_cell.length_b   1.000
_cell.length_c   1.000
_cell.angle_alpha   90.00
_cell.angle_beta   90.00
_cell.angle_gamma   90.00
#
_symmetry.space_group_name_H-M   'P 1'
#
loop_
_entity.id
_entity.type
_entity.pdbx_description
1 polymer ?
#
loop_
_entity_poly.entity_id
_entity_poly.type
_entity_poly.pdbx_seq_one_letter_code
_entity_poly.pdbx_strand_id
1 'polypeptide(L)'
;MTKVKTLILRAPGTNCDQETAYAFQQAGAETSLVHVNRLIRREEHLAGYQILVVPGGFTYGDDISAGKVLANELRLKLAEDIRGFVERGGLVLGICNGLQVLIKAGILPEIDSGEPKVTLATNDSGRFECRWVYLRVNEESPCIFTQGLSRLYLPVANGEGKVVADDKTLAKLNVVLTYTDEDGKTSPGYPYNPSGSLADIAGICDSSGRIFALMPHPERHLRGTQHPRWTREGLKEHGDGFKIFSNAVNWAQKSL
;
A
#
# COMPACT_ATOMS: atom_id res chain seq x y z
N MET A 1 10.98 25.97 -1.45
CA MET A 1 11.24 24.52 -1.49
C MET A 1 10.49 23.94 -2.68
N THR A 2 11.13 23.11 -3.48
CA THR A 2 10.50 22.36 -4.57
C THR A 2 9.46 21.41 -3.98
N LYS A 3 8.25 21.39 -4.59
CA LYS A 3 7.20 20.45 -4.15
C LYS A 3 7.60 19.02 -4.50
N VAL A 4 7.32 18.08 -3.60
CA VAL A 4 7.46 16.65 -3.87
C VAL A 4 6.52 16.25 -5.00
N LYS A 5 7.05 15.59 -6.03
CA LYS A 5 6.27 15.07 -7.16
C LYS A 5 5.96 13.60 -6.94
N THR A 6 4.68 13.29 -6.98
CA THR A 6 4.17 11.93 -6.79
C THR A 6 3.52 11.43 -8.07
N LEU A 7 3.98 10.30 -8.58
CA LEU A 7 3.36 9.59 -9.69
C LEU A 7 2.34 8.59 -9.15
N ILE A 8 1.07 8.75 -9.54
CA ILE A 8 0.01 7.79 -9.28
C ILE A 8 -0.17 6.95 -10.56
N LEU A 9 0.19 5.68 -10.47
CA LEU A 9 0.14 4.77 -11.60
C LEU A 9 -1.31 4.41 -11.95
N ARG A 10 -1.64 4.43 -13.24
CA ARG A 10 -2.94 4.03 -13.76
C ARG A 10 -2.81 2.88 -14.74
N ALA A 11 -3.75 1.97 -14.67
CA ALA A 11 -3.98 0.92 -15.66
C ALA A 11 -5.49 0.75 -15.83
N PRO A 12 -5.98 0.04 -16.86
CA PRO A 12 -7.40 -0.29 -16.95
C PRO A 12 -7.89 -0.95 -15.65
N GLY A 13 -9.01 -0.48 -15.09
CA GLY A 13 -9.58 -0.99 -13.84
C GLY A 13 -9.02 -0.36 -12.55
N THR A 14 -7.99 0.48 -12.59
CA THR A 14 -7.60 1.33 -11.45
C THR A 14 -8.76 2.27 -11.12
N ASN A 15 -9.20 2.30 -9.85
CA ASN A 15 -10.34 3.13 -9.44
C ASN A 15 -10.10 3.97 -8.18
N CYS A 16 -9.00 3.74 -7.44
CA CYS A 16 -8.63 4.53 -6.26
C CYS A 16 -7.58 5.61 -6.57
N ASP A 17 -7.32 5.89 -7.85
CA ASP A 17 -6.29 6.82 -8.32
C ASP A 17 -6.57 8.27 -7.92
N GLN A 18 -7.82 8.73 -8.07
CA GLN A 18 -8.22 10.10 -7.76
C GLN A 18 -8.18 10.38 -6.25
N GLU A 19 -8.72 9.47 -5.44
CA GLU A 19 -8.71 9.61 -3.98
C GLU A 19 -7.29 9.53 -3.42
N THR A 20 -6.43 8.68 -4.02
CA THR A 20 -5.00 8.60 -3.67
C THR A 20 -4.24 9.87 -4.06
N ALA A 21 -4.49 10.41 -5.25
CA ALA A 21 -3.92 11.69 -5.68
C ALA A 21 -4.34 12.82 -4.73
N TYR A 22 -5.62 12.88 -4.37
CA TYR A 22 -6.13 13.83 -3.41
C TYR A 22 -5.43 13.72 -2.05
N ALA A 23 -5.18 12.49 -1.56
CA ALA A 23 -4.47 12.26 -0.30
C ALA A 23 -3.07 12.88 -0.29
N PHE A 24 -2.29 12.66 -1.35
CA PHE A 24 -0.97 13.25 -1.51
C PHE A 24 -1.01 14.77 -1.68
N GLN A 25 -2.00 15.31 -2.39
CA GLN A 25 -2.19 16.75 -2.51
C GLN A 25 -2.48 17.41 -1.16
N GLN A 26 -3.32 16.78 -0.32
CA GLN A 26 -3.58 17.25 1.04
C GLN A 26 -2.32 17.19 1.92
N ALA A 27 -1.41 16.26 1.66
CA ALA A 27 -0.09 16.17 2.31
C ALA A 27 0.94 17.17 1.73
N GLY A 28 0.59 17.96 0.72
CA GLY A 28 1.44 19.02 0.14
C GLY A 28 2.24 18.62 -1.10
N ALA A 29 2.03 17.42 -1.64
CA ALA A 29 2.69 16.98 -2.88
C ALA A 29 1.99 17.50 -4.14
N GLU A 30 2.73 17.54 -5.24
CA GLU A 30 2.21 17.63 -6.60
C GLU A 30 2.00 16.22 -7.15
N THR A 31 0.83 15.94 -7.74
CA THR A 31 0.49 14.60 -8.21
C THR A 31 0.28 14.56 -9.71
N SER A 32 0.77 13.50 -10.36
CA SER A 32 0.53 13.19 -11.77
C SER A 32 -0.12 11.82 -11.89
N LEU A 33 -1.26 11.76 -12.55
CA LEU A 33 -1.93 10.51 -12.90
C LEU A 33 -1.36 9.98 -14.22
N VAL A 34 -0.56 8.93 -14.16
CA VAL A 34 0.21 8.43 -15.31
C VAL A 34 -0.22 7.02 -15.67
N HIS A 35 -0.71 6.82 -16.90
CA HIS A 35 -1.03 5.50 -17.40
C HIS A 35 0.25 4.69 -17.64
N VAL A 36 0.26 3.40 -17.24
CA VAL A 36 1.41 2.50 -17.34
C VAL A 36 2.04 2.49 -18.74
N ASN A 37 1.24 2.56 -19.79
CA ASN A 37 1.73 2.60 -21.16
C ASN A 37 2.62 3.82 -21.47
N ARG A 38 2.46 4.96 -20.80
CA ARG A 38 3.34 6.12 -21.00
C ARG A 38 4.75 5.85 -20.48
N LEU A 39 4.87 5.15 -19.35
CA LEU A 39 6.15 4.68 -18.84
C LEU A 39 6.77 3.63 -19.78
N ILE A 40 5.98 2.64 -20.21
CA ILE A 40 6.44 1.58 -21.13
C ILE A 40 6.92 2.16 -22.46
N ARG A 41 6.26 3.17 -23.00
CA ARG A 41 6.62 3.84 -24.26
C ARG A 41 7.70 4.91 -24.11
N ARG A 42 8.21 5.13 -22.88
CA ARG A 42 9.20 6.16 -22.58
C ARG A 42 8.70 7.61 -22.85
N GLU A 43 7.38 7.82 -22.85
CA GLU A 43 6.75 9.14 -22.92
C GLU A 43 6.73 9.84 -21.55
N GLU A 44 6.97 9.08 -20.48
CA GLU A 44 7.11 9.55 -19.12
C GLU A 44 8.21 8.75 -18.40
N HIS A 45 8.87 9.35 -17.41
CA HIS A 45 10.01 8.75 -16.71
C HIS A 45 9.90 8.90 -15.20
N LEU A 46 10.23 7.82 -14.44
CA LEU A 46 10.22 7.85 -12.98
C LEU A 46 11.25 8.82 -12.39
N ALA A 47 12.28 9.18 -13.15
CA ALA A 47 13.34 10.10 -12.68
C ALA A 47 12.83 11.50 -12.29
N GLY A 48 11.66 11.90 -12.79
CA GLY A 48 11.03 13.18 -12.47
C GLY A 48 10.25 13.21 -11.14
N TYR A 49 10.17 12.07 -10.43
CA TYR A 49 9.33 11.90 -9.26
C TYR A 49 10.12 11.43 -8.04
N GLN A 50 9.59 11.70 -6.85
CA GLN A 50 10.13 11.22 -5.57
C GLN A 50 9.32 10.06 -4.99
N ILE A 51 8.03 9.98 -5.36
CA ILE A 51 7.11 8.95 -4.87
C ILE A 51 6.40 8.31 -6.06
N LEU A 52 6.40 6.97 -6.10
CA LEU A 52 5.60 6.14 -7.00
C LEU A 52 4.50 5.47 -6.20
N VAL A 53 3.26 5.55 -6.67
CA VAL A 53 2.12 4.88 -6.03
C VAL A 53 1.43 3.94 -6.99
N VAL A 54 1.23 2.71 -6.54
CA VAL A 54 0.33 1.75 -7.19
C VAL A 54 -0.97 1.72 -6.37
N PRO A 55 -2.02 2.43 -6.82
CA PRO A 55 -3.25 2.59 -6.05
C PRO A 55 -4.11 1.32 -6.07
N GLY A 56 -5.16 1.35 -5.28
CA GLY A 56 -6.19 0.31 -5.26
C GLY A 56 -7.06 0.30 -6.52
N GLY A 57 -7.79 -0.79 -6.69
CA GLY A 57 -8.70 -1.02 -7.80
C GLY A 57 -8.80 -2.48 -8.16
N PHE A 58 -9.15 -2.73 -9.41
CA PHE A 58 -9.27 -4.05 -10.04
C PHE A 58 -8.56 -4.02 -11.38
N THR A 59 -7.23 -3.85 -11.34
CA THR A 59 -6.43 -3.65 -12.56
C THR A 59 -6.62 -4.82 -13.53
N TYR A 60 -6.97 -4.46 -14.78
CA TYR A 60 -7.34 -5.42 -15.85
C TYR A 60 -8.48 -6.35 -15.46
N GLY A 61 -9.45 -5.89 -14.61
CA GLY A 61 -10.59 -6.67 -14.18
C GLY A 61 -10.25 -7.82 -13.22
N ASP A 62 -9.02 -7.85 -12.67
CA ASP A 62 -8.46 -8.97 -11.92
C ASP A 62 -8.49 -10.30 -12.70
N ASP A 63 -8.45 -10.21 -14.02
CA ASP A 63 -8.34 -11.38 -14.92
C ASP A 63 -7.10 -12.20 -14.53
N ILE A 64 -7.25 -13.54 -14.53
CA ILE A 64 -6.25 -14.52 -14.05
C ILE A 64 -6.19 -14.53 -12.51
N SER A 65 -5.87 -13.41 -11.87
CA SER A 65 -5.90 -13.14 -10.42
C SER A 65 -5.63 -11.66 -10.16
N ALA A 66 -6.03 -11.17 -8.99
CA ALA A 66 -5.95 -9.76 -8.64
C ALA A 66 -4.54 -9.17 -8.84
N GLY A 67 -4.45 -8.13 -9.67
CA GLY A 67 -3.21 -7.43 -9.98
C GLY A 67 -2.19 -8.17 -10.87
N LYS A 68 -2.49 -9.40 -11.36
CA LYS A 68 -1.50 -10.24 -12.06
C LYS A 68 -1.02 -9.65 -13.38
N VAL A 69 -1.93 -9.09 -14.18
CA VAL A 69 -1.56 -8.53 -15.50
C VAL A 69 -0.66 -7.32 -15.32
N LEU A 70 -1.02 -6.37 -14.46
CA LEU A 70 -0.19 -5.20 -14.17
C LEU A 70 1.17 -5.60 -13.55
N ALA A 71 1.19 -6.58 -12.65
CA ALA A 71 2.43 -7.11 -12.09
C ALA A 71 3.39 -7.63 -13.17
N ASN A 72 2.88 -8.34 -14.17
CA ASN A 72 3.69 -8.80 -15.30
C ASN A 72 4.23 -7.63 -16.14
N GLU A 73 3.44 -6.57 -16.37
CA GLU A 73 3.92 -5.37 -17.06
C GLU A 73 5.05 -4.67 -16.30
N LEU A 74 4.90 -4.50 -14.98
CA LEU A 74 5.95 -3.92 -14.15
C LEU A 74 7.22 -4.78 -14.17
N ARG A 75 7.08 -6.09 -13.96
CA ARG A 75 8.21 -7.01 -13.92
C ARG A 75 8.95 -7.12 -15.24
N LEU A 76 8.21 -7.22 -16.36
CA LEU A 76 8.83 -7.52 -17.68
C LEU A 76 9.27 -6.28 -18.43
N LYS A 77 8.67 -5.10 -18.15
CA LYS A 77 8.89 -3.89 -18.96
C LYS A 77 9.45 -2.71 -18.16
N LEU A 78 9.28 -2.68 -16.84
CA LEU A 78 9.65 -1.54 -15.99
C LEU A 78 10.51 -1.92 -14.77
N ALA A 79 10.97 -3.17 -14.66
CA ALA A 79 11.76 -3.64 -13.52
C ALA A 79 13.00 -2.77 -13.25
N GLU A 80 13.79 -2.50 -14.29
CA GLU A 80 15.00 -1.67 -14.18
C GLU A 80 14.69 -0.22 -13.83
N ASP A 81 13.60 0.34 -14.37
CA ASP A 81 13.19 1.71 -14.04
C ASP A 81 12.79 1.85 -12.56
N ILE A 82 12.04 0.84 -12.05
CA ILE A 82 11.60 0.80 -10.65
C ILE A 82 12.80 0.58 -9.73
N ARG A 83 13.71 -0.35 -10.09
CA ARG A 83 14.95 -0.57 -9.34
C ARG A 83 15.75 0.71 -9.24
N GLY A 84 16.10 1.31 -10.36
CA GLY A 84 16.86 2.56 -10.39
C GLY A 84 16.14 3.72 -9.67
N PHE A 85 14.80 3.73 -9.66
CA PHE A 85 14.01 4.69 -8.89
C PHE A 85 14.23 4.51 -7.38
N VAL A 86 14.14 3.27 -6.87
CA VAL A 86 14.34 2.96 -5.46
C VAL A 86 15.80 3.17 -5.03
N GLU A 87 16.77 2.80 -5.87
CA GLU A 87 18.20 3.01 -5.61
C GLU A 87 18.55 4.49 -5.45
N ARG A 88 17.90 5.38 -6.19
CA ARG A 88 18.04 6.84 -6.02
C ARG A 88 17.31 7.41 -4.82
N GLY A 89 16.71 6.57 -3.98
CA GLY A 89 16.00 6.99 -2.77
C GLY A 89 14.49 7.14 -2.94
N GLY A 90 13.92 6.86 -4.10
CA GLY A 90 12.49 6.97 -4.36
C GLY A 90 11.65 6.10 -3.43
N LEU A 91 10.46 6.61 -3.06
CA LEU A 91 9.49 5.92 -2.23
C LEU A 91 8.45 5.22 -3.09
N VAL A 92 8.06 3.99 -2.71
CA VAL A 92 7.00 3.23 -3.39
C VAL A 92 5.89 2.88 -2.39
N LEU A 93 4.64 3.21 -2.74
CA LEU A 93 3.46 2.85 -1.95
C LEU A 93 2.51 1.98 -2.79
N GLY A 94 2.13 0.81 -2.26
CA GLY A 94 1.08 -0.05 -2.82
C GLY A 94 -0.14 -0.12 -1.90
N ILE A 95 -1.34 0.17 -2.42
CA ILE A 95 -2.59 0.13 -1.65
C ILE A 95 -3.52 -0.92 -2.23
N CYS A 96 -4.00 -1.86 -1.42
CA CYS A 96 -4.95 -2.91 -1.77
C CYS A 96 -4.50 -3.69 -3.04
N ASN A 97 -5.09 -3.45 -4.20
CA ASN A 97 -4.63 -4.02 -5.47
C ASN A 97 -3.15 -3.69 -5.74
N GLY A 98 -2.66 -2.54 -5.27
CA GLY A 98 -1.24 -2.18 -5.33
C GLY A 98 -0.33 -3.13 -4.54
N LEU A 99 -0.74 -3.59 -3.36
CA LEU A 99 -0.02 -4.63 -2.61
C LEU A 99 0.05 -5.93 -3.42
N GLN A 100 -1.07 -6.36 -4.00
CA GLN A 100 -1.14 -7.56 -4.86
C GLN A 100 -0.18 -7.45 -6.04
N VAL A 101 -0.15 -6.27 -6.69
CA VAL A 101 0.73 -5.99 -7.83
C VAL A 101 2.20 -6.03 -7.41
N LEU A 102 2.60 -5.34 -6.34
CA LEU A 102 4.00 -5.26 -5.92
C LEU A 102 4.56 -6.61 -5.49
N ILE A 103 3.77 -7.44 -4.81
CA ILE A 103 4.16 -8.80 -4.45
C ILE A 103 4.30 -9.68 -5.70
N LYS A 104 3.29 -9.70 -6.59
CA LYS A 104 3.28 -10.53 -7.79
C LYS A 104 4.32 -10.08 -8.83
N ALA A 105 4.76 -8.81 -8.78
CA ALA A 105 5.85 -8.28 -9.60
C ALA A 105 7.25 -8.63 -9.05
N GLY A 106 7.35 -9.14 -7.82
CA GLY A 106 8.64 -9.41 -7.16
C GLY A 106 9.35 -8.13 -6.68
N ILE A 107 8.59 -7.05 -6.44
CA ILE A 107 9.12 -5.79 -5.88
C ILE A 107 9.11 -5.86 -4.35
N LEU A 108 8.11 -6.54 -3.76
CA LEU A 108 8.05 -6.88 -2.34
C LEU A 108 8.11 -8.40 -2.16
N PRO A 109 8.66 -8.90 -1.04
CA PRO A 109 9.26 -8.16 0.10
C PRO A 109 10.61 -7.51 -0.19
N GLU A 110 11.33 -7.93 -1.21
CA GLU A 110 12.61 -7.37 -1.63
C GLU A 110 12.69 -7.39 -3.16
N ILE A 111 13.18 -6.32 -3.77
CA ILE A 111 13.47 -6.30 -5.21
C ILE A 111 14.52 -7.40 -5.50
N ASP A 112 14.28 -8.19 -6.55
CA ASP A 112 15.16 -9.26 -6.99
C ASP A 112 15.26 -10.50 -6.09
N SER A 113 14.29 -10.70 -5.21
CA SER A 113 14.21 -11.90 -4.37
C SER A 113 14.03 -13.21 -5.17
N GLY A 114 13.97 -13.13 -6.50
CA GLY A 114 13.70 -14.26 -7.40
C GLY A 114 12.20 -14.54 -7.53
N GLU A 115 11.80 -15.81 -7.41
CA GLU A 115 10.37 -16.14 -7.42
C GLU A 115 9.66 -15.58 -6.18
N PRO A 116 8.42 -15.07 -6.35
CA PRO A 116 7.63 -14.55 -5.23
C PRO A 116 7.43 -15.64 -4.17
N LYS A 117 7.92 -15.40 -2.97
CA LYS A 117 7.77 -16.29 -1.80
C LYS A 117 6.54 -15.96 -0.97
N VAL A 118 5.93 -14.83 -1.25
CA VAL A 118 4.69 -14.34 -0.64
C VAL A 118 3.65 -14.25 -1.74
N THR A 119 2.41 -14.61 -1.43
CA THR A 119 1.28 -14.41 -2.34
C THR A 119 0.08 -13.87 -1.57
N LEU A 120 -0.90 -13.38 -2.33
CA LEU A 120 -2.20 -13.03 -1.81
C LEU A 120 -3.23 -14.00 -2.39
N ALA A 121 -4.00 -14.61 -1.50
CA ALA A 121 -5.03 -15.57 -1.82
C ALA A 121 -6.42 -15.00 -1.54
N THR A 122 -7.44 -15.70 -2.02
CA THR A 122 -8.86 -15.43 -1.72
C THR A 122 -9.08 -15.43 -0.20
N ASN A 123 -9.90 -14.50 0.28
CA ASN A 123 -10.29 -14.44 1.69
C ASN A 123 -10.89 -15.76 2.15
N ASP A 124 -10.61 -16.16 3.39
CA ASP A 124 -11.14 -17.41 3.97
C ASP A 124 -12.67 -17.44 4.03
N SER A 125 -13.32 -16.27 4.09
CA SER A 125 -14.77 -16.15 4.01
C SER A 125 -15.35 -16.51 2.63
N GLY A 126 -14.51 -16.61 1.58
CA GLY A 126 -14.93 -16.76 0.19
C GLY A 126 -15.72 -15.56 -0.34
N ARG A 127 -15.67 -14.42 0.34
CA ARG A 127 -16.48 -13.23 0.01
C ARG A 127 -15.60 -12.00 -0.14
N PHE A 128 -16.15 -11.01 -0.81
CA PHE A 128 -15.62 -9.65 -0.79
C PHE A 128 -15.86 -9.04 0.59
N GLU A 129 -14.78 -8.68 1.29
CA GLU A 129 -14.83 -8.07 2.62
C GLU A 129 -14.73 -6.55 2.50
N CYS A 130 -15.79 -5.85 2.96
CA CYS A 130 -15.85 -4.40 2.99
C CYS A 130 -16.21 -3.94 4.40
N ARG A 131 -15.21 -3.54 5.18
CA ARG A 131 -15.38 -3.15 6.58
C ARG A 131 -14.25 -2.28 7.09
N TRP A 132 -14.44 -1.70 8.26
CA TRP A 132 -13.38 -1.02 9.00
C TRP A 132 -12.63 -2.02 9.88
N VAL A 133 -11.31 -1.88 9.94
CA VAL A 133 -10.42 -2.77 10.71
C VAL A 133 -9.49 -1.97 11.60
N TYR A 134 -9.19 -2.54 12.77
CA TYR A 134 -8.16 -2.04 13.66
C TYR A 134 -6.81 -2.63 13.27
N LEU A 135 -5.79 -1.79 13.31
CA LEU A 135 -4.43 -2.14 12.94
C LEU A 135 -3.46 -1.68 14.02
N ARG A 136 -2.53 -2.54 14.36
CA ARG A 136 -1.35 -2.18 15.14
C ARG A 136 -0.20 -1.93 14.17
N VAL A 137 0.54 -0.86 14.43
CA VAL A 137 1.78 -0.53 13.72
C VAL A 137 2.95 -1.15 14.48
N ASN A 138 3.85 -1.80 13.77
CA ASN A 138 5.15 -2.19 14.32
C ASN A 138 6.07 -0.95 14.36
N GLU A 139 6.24 -0.36 15.52
CA GLU A 139 7.02 0.87 15.74
C GLU A 139 8.53 0.65 15.53
N GLU A 140 9.00 -0.61 15.58
CA GLU A 140 10.39 -0.99 15.30
C GLU A 140 10.66 -1.19 13.80
N SER A 141 9.62 -1.15 12.97
CA SER A 141 9.77 -1.28 11.52
C SER A 141 10.53 -0.11 10.92
N PRO A 142 11.42 -0.34 9.94
CA PRO A 142 12.09 0.74 9.21
C PRO A 142 11.15 1.57 8.33
N CYS A 143 9.87 1.20 8.22
CA CYS A 143 8.91 1.78 7.31
C CYS A 143 8.75 3.30 7.49
N ILE A 144 9.13 4.06 6.47
CA ILE A 144 9.08 5.53 6.46
C ILE A 144 7.64 6.04 6.60
N PHE A 145 6.70 5.36 5.96
CA PHE A 145 5.30 5.78 5.87
C PHE A 145 4.56 5.73 7.22
N THR A 146 5.01 4.88 8.14
CA THR A 146 4.32 4.65 9.42
C THR A 146 5.06 5.20 10.63
N GLN A 147 6.11 5.99 10.42
CA GLN A 147 6.88 6.60 11.52
C GLN A 147 5.99 7.43 12.44
N GLY A 148 6.11 7.17 13.75
CA GLY A 148 5.35 7.85 14.81
C GLY A 148 3.86 7.50 14.83
N LEU A 149 3.48 6.38 14.23
CA LEU A 149 2.16 5.76 14.34
C LEU A 149 2.26 4.50 15.20
N SER A 150 1.26 4.26 16.05
CA SER A 150 1.14 3.04 16.84
C SER A 150 -0.11 2.23 16.49
N ARG A 151 -1.17 2.90 16.09
CA ARG A 151 -2.48 2.30 15.80
C ARG A 151 -3.21 3.06 14.70
N LEU A 152 -3.99 2.33 13.89
CA LEU A 152 -4.80 2.89 12.82
C LEU A 152 -6.18 2.20 12.79
N TYR A 153 -7.20 2.93 12.33
CA TYR A 153 -8.52 2.41 12.03
C TYR A 153 -8.86 2.77 10.60
N LEU A 154 -8.83 1.78 9.69
CA LEU A 154 -8.92 2.00 8.25
C LEU A 154 -9.94 1.06 7.62
N PRO A 155 -10.57 1.43 6.49
CA PRO A 155 -11.42 0.51 5.73
C PRO A 155 -10.61 -0.47 4.89
N VAL A 156 -11.13 -1.67 4.72
CA VAL A 156 -10.72 -2.67 3.71
C VAL A 156 -11.84 -2.91 2.71
N ALA A 157 -11.48 -3.27 1.46
CA ALA A 157 -12.43 -3.61 0.40
C ALA A 157 -11.75 -4.56 -0.60
N ASN A 158 -11.75 -5.86 -0.33
CA ASN A 158 -11.01 -6.85 -1.13
C ASN A 158 -11.65 -8.24 -1.12
N GLY A 159 -11.45 -9.00 -2.20
CA GLY A 159 -11.77 -10.42 -2.30
C GLY A 159 -10.54 -11.32 -2.14
N GLU A 160 -9.33 -10.78 -2.44
CA GLU A 160 -8.03 -11.45 -2.29
C GLU A 160 -7.12 -10.61 -1.37
N GLY A 161 -7.25 -10.79 -0.06
CA GLY A 161 -6.47 -10.05 0.94
C GLY A 161 -5.64 -10.93 1.86
N LYS A 162 -5.74 -12.27 1.71
CA LYS A 162 -5.06 -13.24 2.56
C LYS A 162 -3.58 -13.36 2.18
N VAL A 163 -2.69 -12.84 3.01
CA VAL A 163 -1.24 -13.06 2.87
C VAL A 163 -0.92 -14.53 3.18
N VAL A 164 -0.20 -15.17 2.27
CA VAL A 164 0.25 -16.57 2.39
C VAL A 164 1.74 -16.64 2.07
N ALA A 165 2.50 -17.30 2.93
CA ALA A 165 3.91 -17.61 2.75
C ALA A 165 4.28 -18.84 3.59
N ASP A 166 5.43 -19.46 3.31
CA ASP A 166 5.98 -20.49 4.20
C ASP A 166 6.57 -19.86 5.48
N ASP A 167 6.75 -20.66 6.53
CA ASP A 167 7.22 -20.21 7.84
C ASP A 167 8.59 -19.51 7.78
N LYS A 168 9.49 -20.01 6.90
CA LYS A 168 10.81 -19.42 6.72
C LYS A 168 10.76 -18.04 6.10
N THR A 169 9.82 -17.83 5.19
CA THR A 169 9.57 -16.54 4.56
C THR A 169 8.88 -15.59 5.54
N LEU A 170 7.84 -16.07 6.24
CA LEU A 170 7.12 -15.28 7.27
C LEU A 170 8.07 -14.72 8.32
N ALA A 171 9.01 -15.53 8.82
CA ALA A 171 9.98 -15.12 9.83
C ALA A 171 10.95 -14.00 9.36
N LYS A 172 11.02 -13.75 8.04
CA LYS A 172 11.90 -12.72 7.43
C LYS A 172 11.17 -11.49 6.95
N LEU A 173 9.85 -11.51 6.96
CA LEU A 173 9.07 -10.37 6.49
C LEU A 173 9.19 -9.18 7.44
N ASN A 174 9.43 -8.01 6.89
CA ASN A 174 9.27 -6.75 7.61
C ASN A 174 7.77 -6.41 7.69
N VAL A 175 7.08 -7.01 8.67
CA VAL A 175 5.67 -6.75 8.93
C VAL A 175 5.53 -5.38 9.57
N VAL A 176 4.78 -4.51 8.91
CA VAL A 176 4.53 -3.11 9.33
C VAL A 176 3.20 -2.99 10.05
N LEU A 177 2.16 -3.61 9.49
CA LEU A 177 0.79 -3.54 10.02
C LEU A 177 0.25 -4.94 10.28
N THR A 178 -0.39 -5.10 11.43
CA THR A 178 -1.14 -6.32 11.77
C THR A 178 -2.59 -5.98 12.14
N TYR A 179 -3.52 -6.84 11.74
CA TYR A 179 -4.92 -6.78 12.18
C TYR A 179 -5.00 -7.06 13.68
N THR A 180 -5.85 -6.31 14.38
CA THR A 180 -6.14 -6.49 15.81
C THR A 180 -7.64 -6.36 16.07
N ASP A 181 -8.09 -6.75 17.27
CA ASP A 181 -9.39 -6.33 17.76
C ASP A 181 -9.40 -4.85 18.19
N GLU A 182 -10.54 -4.40 18.70
CA GLU A 182 -10.70 -3.01 19.15
C GLU A 182 -9.82 -2.65 20.35
N ASP A 183 -9.38 -3.63 21.14
CA ASP A 183 -8.49 -3.45 22.29
C ASP A 183 -7.00 -3.55 21.90
N GLY A 184 -6.69 -3.86 20.63
CA GLY A 184 -5.32 -4.00 20.11
C GLY A 184 -4.73 -5.38 20.31
N LYS A 185 -5.53 -6.39 20.67
CA LYS A 185 -5.09 -7.76 20.81
C LYS A 185 -4.82 -8.39 19.45
N THR A 186 -3.71 -9.09 19.31
CA THR A 186 -3.31 -9.84 18.11
C THR A 186 -3.99 -11.20 18.03
N SER A 187 -3.95 -11.81 16.85
CA SER A 187 -4.64 -13.06 16.52
C SER A 187 -6.15 -13.03 16.80
N PRO A 188 -6.83 -11.96 16.35
CA PRO A 188 -8.23 -11.73 16.71
C PRO A 188 -9.19 -12.67 15.98
N GLY A 189 -8.74 -13.30 14.86
CA GLY A 189 -9.60 -14.04 13.96
C GLY A 189 -10.64 -13.19 13.24
N TYR A 190 -11.56 -13.85 12.53
CA TYR A 190 -12.70 -13.18 11.94
C TYR A 190 -13.65 -12.65 13.01
N PRO A 191 -14.22 -11.43 12.90
CA PRO A 191 -14.21 -10.54 11.74
C PRO A 191 -13.07 -9.51 11.70
N TYR A 192 -12.17 -9.47 12.66
CA TYR A 192 -11.14 -8.45 12.79
C TYR A 192 -9.97 -8.66 11.80
N ASN A 193 -9.56 -9.93 11.56
CA ASN A 193 -8.74 -10.31 10.42
C ASN A 193 -9.68 -10.84 9.32
N PRO A 194 -10.18 -9.96 8.42
CA PRO A 194 -11.30 -10.31 7.56
C PRO A 194 -10.91 -11.26 6.43
N SER A 195 -9.64 -11.29 6.06
CA SER A 195 -9.12 -12.13 4.98
C SER A 195 -8.60 -13.49 5.46
N GLY A 196 -8.36 -13.67 6.76
CA GLY A 196 -7.63 -14.83 7.29
C GLY A 196 -6.13 -14.77 6.98
N SER A 197 -5.58 -13.57 6.86
CA SER A 197 -4.16 -13.33 6.55
C SER A 197 -3.27 -13.97 7.60
N LEU A 198 -2.22 -14.70 7.17
CA LEU A 198 -1.27 -15.35 8.07
C LEU A 198 -0.58 -14.33 8.97
N ALA A 199 -0.36 -14.68 10.24
CA ALA A 199 0.21 -13.81 11.27
C ALA A 199 -0.49 -12.43 11.36
N ASP A 200 -1.76 -12.36 10.97
CA ASP A 200 -2.58 -11.15 10.93
C ASP A 200 -1.98 -10.03 10.07
N ILE A 201 -1.14 -10.35 9.09
CA ILE A 201 -0.43 -9.36 8.28
C ILE A 201 -1.44 -8.53 7.46
N ALA A 202 -1.38 -7.20 7.63
CA ALA A 202 -2.15 -6.22 6.89
C ALA A 202 -1.29 -5.33 5.98
N GLY A 203 0.03 -5.27 6.23
CA GLY A 203 0.99 -4.50 5.42
C GLY A 203 2.43 -4.87 5.73
N ILE A 204 3.29 -4.79 4.71
CA ILE A 204 4.70 -5.13 4.76
C ILE A 204 5.54 -4.05 4.07
N CYS A 205 6.82 -3.96 4.43
CA CYS A 205 7.79 -3.14 3.70
C CYS A 205 9.04 -3.94 3.33
N ASP A 206 9.87 -3.36 2.46
CA ASP A 206 11.22 -3.85 2.18
C ASP A 206 12.18 -3.56 3.35
N SER A 207 13.40 -4.07 3.27
CA SER A 207 14.44 -3.86 4.30
C SER A 207 14.85 -2.40 4.48
N SER A 208 14.69 -1.57 3.45
CA SER A 208 14.99 -0.13 3.51
C SER A 208 13.85 0.72 4.11
N GLY A 209 12.65 0.17 4.22
CA GLY A 209 11.44 0.88 4.63
C GLY A 209 10.88 1.86 3.60
N ARG A 210 11.44 1.88 2.37
CA ARG A 210 11.05 2.80 1.29
C ARG A 210 10.00 2.24 0.36
N ILE A 211 9.85 0.91 0.30
CA ILE A 211 8.77 0.25 -0.42
C ILE A 211 7.80 -0.28 0.62
N PHE A 212 6.62 0.26 0.67
CA PHE A 212 5.58 -0.13 1.61
C PHE A 212 4.29 -0.47 0.88
N ALA A 213 3.63 -1.53 1.32
CA ALA A 213 2.30 -1.82 0.81
C ALA A 213 1.39 -2.41 1.89
N LEU A 214 0.10 -2.12 1.76
CA LEU A 214 -0.92 -2.48 2.73
C LEU A 214 -2.24 -2.85 2.03
N MET A 215 -3.02 -3.73 2.65
CA MET A 215 -4.34 -4.11 2.15
C MET A 215 -5.44 -3.08 2.47
N PRO A 216 -5.46 -2.46 3.67
CA PRO A 216 -6.39 -1.37 3.98
C PRO A 216 -6.18 -0.13 3.11
N HIS A 217 -7.21 0.74 3.07
CA HIS A 217 -7.26 1.96 2.26
C HIS A 217 -7.07 3.23 3.12
N PRO A 218 -5.82 3.72 3.31
CA PRO A 218 -5.58 4.94 4.08
C PRO A 218 -6.14 6.19 3.38
N GLU A 219 -6.23 6.20 2.04
CA GLU A 219 -6.80 7.29 1.24
C GLU A 219 -8.30 7.50 1.49
N ARG A 220 -8.97 6.53 2.11
CA ARG A 220 -10.39 6.58 2.47
C ARG A 220 -10.63 7.04 3.91
N HIS A 221 -9.58 7.35 4.66
CA HIS A 221 -9.68 7.93 6.00
C HIS A 221 -8.68 9.07 6.20
N LEU A 222 -8.88 10.16 5.46
CA LEU A 222 -8.05 11.39 5.51
C LEU A 222 -8.62 12.44 6.45
N ARG A 223 -9.94 12.52 6.55
CA ARG A 223 -10.68 13.50 7.36
C ARG A 223 -11.35 12.81 8.53
N GLY A 224 -11.41 13.45 9.67
CA GLY A 224 -12.12 12.92 10.85
C GLY A 224 -13.59 12.59 10.57
N THR A 225 -14.25 13.33 9.67
CA THR A 225 -15.65 13.07 9.27
C THR A 225 -15.87 11.80 8.47
N GLN A 226 -14.80 11.16 7.97
CA GLN A 226 -14.89 9.86 7.28
C GLN A 226 -14.93 8.68 8.27
N HIS A 227 -14.59 8.92 9.55
CA HIS A 227 -14.71 7.90 10.60
C HIS A 227 -16.19 7.53 10.81
N PRO A 228 -16.57 6.23 10.78
CA PRO A 228 -17.99 5.84 10.83
C PRO A 228 -18.71 6.22 12.14
N ARG A 229 -17.97 6.49 13.20
CA ARG A 229 -18.49 6.83 14.53
C ARG A 229 -18.04 8.21 15.03
N TRP A 230 -17.63 9.11 14.13
CA TRP A 230 -17.09 10.43 14.51
C TRP A 230 -18.02 11.26 15.40
N THR A 231 -19.32 11.10 15.23
CA THR A 231 -20.33 11.81 16.07
C THR A 231 -20.37 11.31 17.50
N ARG A 232 -19.89 10.08 17.79
CA ARG A 232 -19.84 9.47 19.12
C ARG A 232 -18.46 9.60 19.76
N GLU A 233 -17.41 9.45 18.97
CA GLU A 233 -16.01 9.41 19.43
C GLU A 233 -15.34 10.79 19.38
N GLY A 234 -16.02 11.79 18.84
CA GLY A 234 -15.49 13.12 18.65
C GLY A 234 -14.81 13.32 17.30
N LEU A 235 -14.87 14.54 16.79
CA LEU A 235 -14.28 14.92 15.51
C LEU A 235 -12.77 15.12 15.68
N LYS A 236 -11.98 14.35 14.96
CA LYS A 236 -10.54 14.60 14.79
C LYS A 236 -10.32 15.51 13.58
N GLU A 237 -9.26 16.30 13.59
CA GLU A 237 -8.85 17.14 12.45
C GLU A 237 -8.55 16.28 11.21
N HIS A 238 -7.77 15.23 11.39
CA HIS A 238 -7.42 14.28 10.35
C HIS A 238 -7.91 12.88 10.68
N GLY A 239 -8.20 12.10 9.63
CA GLY A 239 -8.36 10.65 9.73
C GLY A 239 -7.02 9.94 9.87
N ASP A 240 -7.04 8.72 10.37
CA ASP A 240 -5.83 7.98 10.71
C ASP A 240 -4.93 7.69 9.48
N GLY A 241 -5.50 7.63 8.27
CA GLY A 241 -4.74 7.41 7.04
C GLY A 241 -3.88 8.58 6.60
N PHE A 242 -4.22 9.82 6.99
CA PHE A 242 -3.54 11.03 6.54
C PHE A 242 -2.03 11.01 6.85
N LYS A 243 -1.66 10.51 8.03
CA LYS A 243 -0.27 10.49 8.49
C LYS A 243 0.65 9.65 7.59
N ILE A 244 0.14 8.60 6.97
CA ILE A 244 0.90 7.75 6.02
C ILE A 244 1.40 8.61 4.83
N PHE A 245 0.53 9.43 4.25
CA PHE A 245 0.86 10.31 3.13
C PHE A 245 1.77 11.46 3.55
N SER A 246 1.48 12.09 4.69
CA SER A 246 2.30 13.20 5.19
C SER A 246 3.71 12.75 5.59
N ASN A 247 3.89 11.55 6.13
CA ASN A 247 5.21 10.99 6.43
C ASN A 247 6.04 10.83 5.14
N ALA A 248 5.45 10.24 4.10
CA ALA A 248 6.12 10.06 2.80
C ALA A 248 6.56 11.40 2.19
N VAL A 249 5.66 12.39 2.16
CA VAL A 249 5.96 13.72 1.62
C VAL A 249 7.04 14.43 2.44
N ASN A 250 6.91 14.42 3.76
CA ASN A 250 7.88 15.06 4.66
C ASN A 250 9.27 14.42 4.55
N TRP A 251 9.34 13.11 4.42
CA TRP A 251 10.61 12.41 4.25
C TRP A 251 11.23 12.76 2.88
N ALA A 252 10.45 12.71 1.80
CA ALA A 252 10.95 13.03 0.47
C ALA A 252 11.45 14.47 0.36
N GLN A 253 10.80 15.44 1.03
CA GLN A 253 11.25 16.83 1.07
C GLN A 253 12.61 17.05 1.76
N LYS A 254 12.97 16.15 2.70
CA LYS A 254 14.19 16.27 3.48
C LYS A 254 15.36 15.48 2.90
N SER A 255 15.05 14.41 2.15
CA SER A 255 16.02 13.39 1.76
C SER A 255 16.32 13.36 0.27
N LEU A 256 15.47 13.96 -0.55
CA LEU A 256 15.54 14.00 -2.02
C LEU A 256 15.42 15.42 -2.56
#